data_ec77417bf9895d59d75d2401738fa947
#
_entry.id   ec77417bf9895d59d75d2401738fa947
#
_cell.length_a   1.000
_cell.length_b   1.000
_cell.length_c   1.000
_cell.angle_alpha   90.00
_cell.angle_beta   90.00
_cell.angle_gamma   90.00
#
_symmetry.space_group_name_H-M   'P 1'
#
loop_
_entity.id
_entity.type
_entity.pdbx_description
1 polymer ?
#
loop_
_entity_poly.entity_id
_entity_poly.type
_entity_poly.pdbx_seq_one_letter_code
_entity_poly.pdbx_strand_id
1 'polypeptide(L)'
;SEGYVYEAINGASNERLPVIFVFQDNGYGISVPKKDQTANRKVADNFSGFKNLRIIHCNGKDVFDSMNAMTEAKEYAIANRTPVIVQANCVRIGSHSNSDKHTLYRDENELTYVKSADPLYKFHRMLIRYGRFTEEELKEIADLAAKDLKAANRKAMAAPDPDPSTVKDYVLPEPYQPQKYKEGVQNEEGEKETLVTAINKTLKAEFRHNPDTFIWGQDVANKEKGGVFNITKGMQQEFGIERVFNAPIAEDYIVGTANGMCRFDPKIHVVIEGAEFADYFWPAVEQYVECTHEYWRSNGKFAPNITLRLASGGYIGGGLYHSQNIEGALTTLPGARIVCPSFADDAAGLLRTSMRSKGFTLFLEPKALYLSLIHISEPTRRRGI
;
A
#
# COMPACT_ATOMS: atom_id res chain seq x y z
N SER A 1 -7.52 -15.57 3.33
CA SER A 1 -7.91 -14.20 2.94
C SER A 1 -7.40 -13.21 3.96
N GLU A 2 -6.50 -12.36 3.52
CA GLU A 2 -5.86 -11.35 4.34
C GLU A 2 -6.85 -10.22 4.70
N GLY A 3 -6.67 -9.57 5.85
CA GLY A 3 -7.56 -8.52 6.33
C GLY A 3 -7.62 -7.33 5.38
N TYR A 4 -6.49 -6.90 4.85
CA TYR A 4 -6.39 -5.76 3.92
C TYR A 4 -7.22 -5.94 2.63
N VAL A 5 -7.52 -7.17 2.20
CA VAL A 5 -8.41 -7.42 1.06
C VAL A 5 -9.84 -6.94 1.37
N TYR A 6 -10.31 -7.15 2.61
CA TYR A 6 -11.63 -6.65 3.04
C TYR A 6 -11.64 -5.13 3.13
N GLU A 7 -10.59 -4.52 3.64
CA GLU A 7 -10.45 -3.06 3.69
C GLU A 7 -10.45 -2.45 2.29
N ALA A 8 -9.65 -3.02 1.36
CA ALA A 8 -9.56 -2.54 -0.01
C ALA A 8 -10.91 -2.63 -0.75
N ILE A 9 -11.65 -3.74 -0.59
CA ILE A 9 -12.97 -3.91 -1.21
C ILE A 9 -13.98 -2.96 -0.57
N ASN A 10 -13.95 -2.79 0.76
CA ASN A 10 -14.82 -1.85 1.45
C ASN A 10 -14.58 -0.41 0.98
N GLY A 11 -13.33 0.03 0.96
CA GLY A 11 -12.95 1.36 0.48
C GLY A 11 -13.37 1.59 -0.97
N ALA A 12 -13.04 0.65 -1.87
CA ALA A 12 -13.42 0.74 -3.27
C ALA A 12 -14.94 0.79 -3.47
N SER A 13 -15.71 0.01 -2.69
CA SER A 13 -17.18 0.00 -2.75
C SER A 13 -17.78 1.30 -2.23
N ASN A 14 -17.25 1.82 -1.13
CA ASN A 14 -17.70 3.07 -0.52
C ASN A 14 -17.45 4.28 -1.44
N GLU A 15 -16.27 4.35 -2.01
CA GLU A 15 -15.84 5.44 -2.89
C GLU A 15 -16.25 5.24 -4.35
N ARG A 16 -16.86 4.09 -4.68
CA ARG A 16 -17.30 3.74 -6.03
C ARG A 16 -16.16 3.78 -7.05
N LEU A 17 -15.05 3.14 -6.71
CA LEU A 17 -13.88 3.08 -7.58
C LEU A 17 -14.04 2.00 -8.66
N PRO A 18 -13.74 2.28 -9.93
CA PRO A 18 -13.83 1.29 -11.02
C PRO A 18 -12.62 0.34 -11.00
N VAL A 19 -12.55 -0.51 -9.98
CA VAL A 19 -11.47 -1.48 -9.75
C VAL A 19 -11.97 -2.89 -10.00
N ILE A 20 -11.15 -3.75 -10.58
CA ILE A 20 -11.43 -5.18 -10.75
C ILE A 20 -10.54 -5.99 -9.82
N PHE A 21 -11.15 -6.68 -8.87
CA PHE A 21 -10.48 -7.64 -7.99
C PHE A 21 -10.58 -9.04 -8.60
N VAL A 22 -9.46 -9.65 -8.96
CA VAL A 22 -9.43 -10.99 -9.54
C VAL A 22 -9.07 -12.01 -8.46
N PHE A 23 -10.01 -12.89 -8.13
CA PHE A 23 -9.82 -13.98 -7.18
C PHE A 23 -9.53 -15.28 -7.94
N GLN A 24 -8.29 -15.74 -7.90
CA GLN A 24 -7.88 -17.02 -8.47
C GLN A 24 -8.10 -18.14 -7.45
N ASP A 25 -9.35 -18.64 -7.38
CA ASP A 25 -9.74 -19.68 -6.43
C ASP A 25 -9.26 -21.06 -6.91
N ASN A 26 -8.11 -21.48 -6.43
CA ASN A 26 -7.50 -22.77 -6.76
C ASN A 26 -7.78 -23.87 -5.72
N GLY A 27 -8.62 -23.61 -4.73
CA GLY A 27 -9.05 -24.55 -3.71
C GLY A 27 -8.13 -24.72 -2.50
N TYR A 28 -6.96 -24.04 -2.49
CA TYR A 28 -5.96 -24.20 -1.44
C TYR A 28 -5.27 -22.88 -1.06
N GLY A 29 -4.90 -22.77 0.22
CA GLY A 29 -3.85 -21.84 0.68
C GLY A 29 -2.66 -22.67 1.17
N ILE A 30 -1.61 -22.74 0.37
CA ILE A 30 -0.47 -23.68 0.53
C ILE A 30 -0.99 -25.12 0.48
N SER A 31 -1.05 -25.82 1.63
CA SER A 31 -1.58 -27.19 1.80
C SER A 31 -2.97 -27.22 2.44
N VAL A 32 -3.47 -26.08 2.94
CA VAL A 32 -4.73 -25.99 3.66
C VAL A 32 -5.91 -25.87 2.69
N PRO A 33 -6.88 -26.78 2.71
CA PRO A 33 -8.03 -26.72 1.84
C PRO A 33 -8.88 -25.45 2.08
N LYS A 34 -9.49 -24.94 1.04
CA LYS A 34 -10.34 -23.72 1.08
C LYS A 34 -11.44 -23.81 2.14
N LYS A 35 -12.02 -24.98 2.38
CA LYS A 35 -13.08 -25.18 3.39
C LYS A 35 -12.66 -24.78 4.81
N ASP A 36 -11.36 -24.81 5.10
CA ASP A 36 -10.79 -24.46 6.40
C ASP A 36 -10.33 -22.97 6.44
N GLN A 37 -10.48 -22.22 5.34
CA GLN A 37 -10.01 -20.86 5.20
C GLN A 37 -11.13 -19.83 4.99
N THR A 38 -12.29 -20.23 4.56
CA THR A 38 -13.40 -19.31 4.28
C THR A 38 -14.74 -19.96 4.62
N ALA A 39 -15.63 -19.16 5.19
CA ALA A 39 -16.97 -19.64 5.59
C ALA A 39 -17.85 -19.99 4.38
N ASN A 40 -17.73 -19.24 3.28
CA ASN A 40 -18.50 -19.47 2.08
C ASN A 40 -17.78 -20.41 1.10
N ARG A 41 -18.53 -21.26 0.42
CA ARG A 41 -17.99 -22.17 -0.59
C ARG A 41 -17.27 -21.44 -1.73
N LYS A 42 -17.76 -20.28 -2.11
CA LYS A 42 -17.12 -19.35 -3.06
C LYS A 42 -16.60 -18.18 -2.27
N VAL A 43 -15.32 -17.86 -2.42
CA VAL A 43 -14.65 -16.80 -1.65
C VAL A 43 -15.30 -15.43 -1.88
N ALA A 44 -15.70 -15.13 -3.12
CA ALA A 44 -16.36 -13.87 -3.46
C ALA A 44 -17.71 -13.68 -2.75
N ASP A 45 -18.41 -14.76 -2.39
CA ASP A 45 -19.70 -14.67 -1.71
C ASP A 45 -19.57 -14.08 -0.28
N ASN A 46 -18.37 -14.05 0.30
CA ASN A 46 -18.11 -13.32 1.55
C ASN A 46 -18.39 -11.81 1.42
N PHE A 47 -18.39 -11.28 0.21
CA PHE A 47 -18.57 -9.86 -0.08
C PHE A 47 -19.96 -9.53 -0.65
N SER A 48 -20.87 -10.49 -0.73
CA SER A 48 -22.19 -10.32 -1.36
C SER A 48 -23.08 -9.26 -0.69
N GLY A 49 -22.80 -8.92 0.57
CA GLY A 49 -23.51 -7.87 1.32
C GLY A 49 -23.02 -6.45 1.06
N PHE A 50 -21.92 -6.25 0.34
CA PHE A 50 -21.40 -4.92 0.04
C PHE A 50 -22.25 -4.20 -1.00
N LYS A 51 -22.59 -2.95 -0.73
CA LYS A 51 -23.25 -2.07 -1.71
C LYS A 51 -22.25 -1.65 -2.77
N ASN A 52 -22.74 -1.32 -3.96
CA ASN A 52 -21.90 -0.85 -5.07
C ASN A 52 -20.78 -1.84 -5.45
N LEU A 53 -21.05 -3.13 -5.35
CA LEU A 53 -20.11 -4.19 -5.72
C LEU A 53 -20.80 -5.19 -6.64
N ARG A 54 -20.18 -5.50 -7.78
CA ARG A 54 -20.59 -6.59 -8.67
C ARG A 54 -19.70 -7.79 -8.46
N ILE A 55 -20.29 -8.99 -8.42
CA ILE A 55 -19.55 -10.26 -8.38
C ILE A 55 -19.84 -11.04 -9.65
N ILE A 56 -18.79 -11.47 -10.33
CA ILE A 56 -18.82 -12.32 -11.53
C ILE A 56 -18.04 -13.59 -11.22
N HIS A 57 -18.62 -14.74 -11.57
CA HIS A 57 -17.95 -16.04 -11.44
C HIS A 57 -17.62 -16.57 -12.82
N CYS A 58 -16.41 -17.10 -13.01
CA CYS A 58 -16.00 -17.74 -14.25
C CYS A 58 -15.20 -19.02 -14.01
N ASN A 59 -15.13 -19.82 -15.06
CA ASN A 59 -14.27 -20.99 -15.12
C ASN A 59 -12.87 -20.58 -15.54
N GLY A 60 -11.99 -20.31 -14.56
CA GLY A 60 -10.59 -19.91 -14.81
C GLY A 60 -9.73 -20.95 -15.54
N LYS A 61 -10.29 -22.14 -15.83
CA LYS A 61 -9.67 -23.18 -16.67
C LYS A 61 -10.10 -23.10 -18.14
N ASP A 62 -10.91 -22.08 -18.48
CA ASP A 62 -11.37 -21.81 -19.84
C ASP A 62 -10.99 -20.37 -20.22
N VAL A 63 -10.21 -20.24 -21.29
CA VAL A 63 -9.68 -18.96 -21.75
C VAL A 63 -10.81 -18.01 -22.18
N PHE A 64 -11.82 -18.51 -22.88
CA PHE A 64 -12.90 -17.67 -23.39
C PHE A 64 -13.86 -17.25 -22.29
N ASP A 65 -14.18 -18.13 -21.35
CA ASP A 65 -15.02 -17.76 -20.20
C ASP A 65 -14.32 -16.71 -19.33
N SER A 66 -13.00 -16.86 -19.13
CA SER A 66 -12.18 -15.86 -18.43
C SER A 66 -12.14 -14.52 -19.18
N MET A 67 -11.96 -14.53 -20.52
CA MET A 67 -11.97 -13.31 -21.32
C MET A 67 -13.33 -12.60 -21.28
N ASN A 68 -14.43 -13.35 -21.41
CA ASN A 68 -15.78 -12.80 -21.33
C ASN A 68 -16.04 -12.17 -19.96
N ALA A 69 -15.68 -12.86 -18.86
CA ALA A 69 -15.83 -12.35 -17.50
C ALA A 69 -15.03 -11.05 -17.28
N MET A 70 -13.79 -10.99 -17.77
CA MET A 70 -12.96 -9.79 -17.66
C MET A 70 -13.48 -8.64 -18.52
N THR A 71 -14.03 -8.93 -19.71
CA THR A 71 -14.68 -7.92 -20.57
C THR A 71 -15.92 -7.35 -19.89
N GLU A 72 -16.82 -8.21 -19.39
CA GLU A 72 -18.00 -7.80 -18.63
C GLU A 72 -17.60 -6.97 -17.42
N ALA A 73 -16.59 -7.42 -16.66
CA ALA A 73 -16.11 -6.71 -15.46
C ALA A 73 -15.61 -5.30 -15.79
N LYS A 74 -14.81 -5.17 -16.85
CA LYS A 74 -14.27 -3.88 -17.31
C LYS A 74 -15.38 -2.92 -17.75
N GLU A 75 -16.28 -3.39 -18.60
CA GLU A 75 -17.40 -2.58 -19.11
C GLU A 75 -18.30 -2.12 -17.96
N TYR A 76 -18.64 -3.05 -17.04
CA TYR A 76 -19.47 -2.74 -15.88
C TYR A 76 -18.80 -1.75 -14.93
N ALA A 77 -17.52 -1.97 -14.59
CA ALA A 77 -16.80 -1.09 -13.68
C ALA A 77 -16.71 0.35 -14.20
N ILE A 78 -16.45 0.51 -15.50
CA ILE A 78 -16.36 1.84 -16.12
C ILE A 78 -17.74 2.51 -16.19
N ALA A 79 -18.76 1.80 -16.68
CA ALA A 79 -20.10 2.36 -16.90
C ALA A 79 -20.78 2.75 -15.58
N ASN A 80 -20.59 1.97 -14.50
CA ASN A 80 -21.26 2.18 -13.23
C ASN A 80 -20.37 2.89 -12.18
N ARG A 81 -19.08 3.06 -12.46
CA ARG A 81 -18.07 3.56 -11.51
C ARG A 81 -18.17 2.81 -10.18
N THR A 82 -18.04 1.50 -10.24
CA THR A 82 -18.09 0.62 -9.06
C THR A 82 -17.11 -0.53 -9.22
N PRO A 83 -16.60 -1.08 -8.09
CA PRO A 83 -15.70 -2.22 -8.15
C PRO A 83 -16.43 -3.50 -8.59
N VAL A 84 -15.65 -4.40 -9.17
CA VAL A 84 -16.10 -5.74 -9.58
C VAL A 84 -15.14 -6.78 -8.99
N ILE A 85 -15.70 -7.86 -8.43
CA ILE A 85 -14.93 -9.07 -8.11
C ILE A 85 -15.16 -10.07 -9.23
N VAL A 86 -14.08 -10.55 -9.85
CA VAL A 86 -14.10 -11.71 -10.75
C VAL A 86 -13.50 -12.89 -10.01
N GLN A 87 -14.34 -13.84 -9.61
CA GLN A 87 -13.87 -15.10 -9.05
C GLN A 87 -13.69 -16.15 -10.14
N ALA A 88 -12.44 -16.45 -10.47
CA ALA A 88 -12.05 -17.49 -11.41
C ALA A 88 -11.79 -18.82 -10.68
N ASN A 89 -12.57 -19.86 -10.99
CA ASN A 89 -12.30 -21.20 -10.48
C ASN A 89 -11.11 -21.81 -11.23
N CYS A 90 -9.96 -21.81 -10.59
CA CYS A 90 -8.69 -22.28 -11.14
C CYS A 90 -8.31 -23.66 -10.60
N VAL A 91 -7.19 -24.18 -11.13
CA VAL A 91 -6.45 -25.30 -10.55
C VAL A 91 -5.00 -24.89 -10.37
N ARG A 92 -4.38 -25.29 -9.27
CA ARG A 92 -2.94 -25.18 -9.08
C ARG A 92 -2.28 -26.46 -9.57
N ILE A 93 -1.58 -26.41 -10.70
CA ILE A 93 -1.02 -27.59 -11.37
C ILE A 93 0.15 -28.17 -10.59
N GLY A 94 1.05 -27.32 -10.12
CA GLY A 94 2.23 -27.71 -9.34
C GLY A 94 2.08 -27.58 -7.83
N SER A 95 3.18 -27.77 -7.13
CA SER A 95 3.33 -27.42 -5.72
C SER A 95 3.23 -25.91 -5.52
N HIS A 96 2.96 -25.46 -4.28
CA HIS A 96 2.84 -24.04 -3.97
C HIS A 96 4.18 -23.30 -4.12
N SER A 97 5.26 -23.94 -3.72
CA SER A 97 6.63 -23.41 -3.76
C SER A 97 7.63 -24.55 -3.96
N ASN A 98 8.92 -24.21 -4.08
CA ASN A 98 10.00 -25.20 -4.18
C ASN A 98 10.13 -26.07 -2.92
N SER A 99 9.70 -25.58 -1.76
CA SER A 99 9.72 -26.31 -0.51
C SER A 99 8.44 -27.12 -0.24
N ASP A 100 7.43 -26.99 -1.10
CA ASP A 100 6.16 -27.71 -0.98
C ASP A 100 6.15 -29.00 -1.81
N LYS A 101 5.48 -30.02 -1.29
CA LYS A 101 5.26 -31.28 -1.98
C LYS A 101 3.78 -31.62 -1.98
N HIS A 102 3.05 -31.18 -3.01
CA HIS A 102 1.59 -31.31 -3.07
C HIS A 102 1.07 -32.75 -3.08
N THR A 103 1.89 -33.75 -3.41
CA THR A 103 1.52 -35.15 -3.34
C THR A 103 1.35 -35.67 -1.90
N LEU A 104 1.74 -34.90 -0.89
CA LEU A 104 1.53 -35.27 0.52
C LEU A 104 0.11 -34.96 1.02
N TYR A 105 -0.63 -34.08 0.34
CA TYR A 105 -1.96 -33.66 0.77
C TYR A 105 -3.03 -33.68 -0.33
N ARG A 106 -2.69 -34.10 -1.56
CA ARG A 106 -3.61 -34.33 -2.67
C ARG A 106 -3.58 -35.82 -3.04
N ASP A 107 -4.75 -36.39 -3.21
CA ASP A 107 -4.86 -37.77 -3.67
C ASP A 107 -4.61 -37.91 -5.18
N GLU A 108 -4.45 -39.14 -5.65
CA GLU A 108 -4.16 -39.43 -7.06
C GLU A 108 -5.30 -39.00 -8.00
N ASN A 109 -6.54 -39.06 -7.58
CA ASN A 109 -7.70 -38.64 -8.37
C ASN A 109 -7.67 -37.15 -8.60
N GLU A 110 -7.38 -36.39 -7.52
CA GLU A 110 -7.24 -34.94 -7.61
C GLU A 110 -6.06 -34.55 -8.52
N LEU A 111 -4.91 -35.21 -8.35
CA LEU A 111 -3.73 -34.93 -9.18
C LEU A 111 -3.98 -35.23 -10.67
N THR A 112 -4.72 -36.29 -10.97
CA THR A 112 -5.13 -36.65 -12.34
C THR A 112 -6.12 -35.63 -12.90
N TYR A 113 -7.10 -35.20 -12.11
CA TYR A 113 -8.04 -34.16 -12.49
C TYR A 113 -7.30 -32.85 -12.80
N VAL A 114 -6.41 -32.40 -11.94
CA VAL A 114 -5.66 -31.14 -12.09
C VAL A 114 -4.89 -31.12 -13.41
N LYS A 115 -4.22 -32.21 -13.78
CA LYS A 115 -3.53 -32.33 -15.09
C LYS A 115 -4.48 -32.19 -16.27
N SER A 116 -5.65 -32.83 -16.20
CA SER A 116 -6.65 -32.76 -17.27
C SER A 116 -7.36 -31.40 -17.34
N ALA A 117 -7.33 -30.65 -16.25
CA ALA A 117 -7.98 -29.33 -16.11
C ALA A 117 -7.05 -28.18 -16.49
N ASP A 118 -5.81 -28.44 -16.86
CA ASP A 118 -4.84 -27.43 -17.30
C ASP A 118 -5.42 -26.58 -18.43
N PRO A 119 -5.53 -25.23 -18.24
CA PRO A 119 -6.10 -24.34 -19.25
C PRO A 119 -5.29 -24.34 -20.55
N LEU A 120 -3.96 -24.49 -20.48
CA LEU A 120 -3.11 -24.53 -21.67
C LEU A 120 -3.38 -25.78 -22.51
N TYR A 121 -3.49 -26.93 -21.86
CA TYR A 121 -3.83 -28.19 -22.55
C TYR A 121 -5.22 -28.14 -23.19
N LYS A 122 -6.22 -27.57 -22.49
CA LYS A 122 -7.58 -27.40 -23.02
C LYS A 122 -7.61 -26.46 -24.21
N PHE A 123 -6.90 -25.34 -24.12
CA PHE A 123 -6.82 -24.36 -25.18
C PHE A 123 -6.14 -24.93 -26.43
N HIS A 124 -5.03 -25.63 -26.26
CA HIS A 124 -4.35 -26.36 -27.34
C HIS A 124 -5.33 -27.27 -28.10
N ARG A 125 -6.01 -28.19 -27.38
CA ARG A 125 -7.00 -29.10 -28.00
C ARG A 125 -8.13 -28.38 -28.71
N MET A 126 -8.55 -27.22 -28.20
CA MET A 126 -9.61 -26.45 -28.79
C MET A 126 -9.16 -25.78 -30.10
N LEU A 127 -7.94 -25.24 -30.16
CA LEU A 127 -7.37 -24.67 -31.37
C LEU A 127 -7.31 -25.71 -32.51
N ILE A 128 -6.89 -26.92 -32.21
CA ILE A 128 -6.89 -28.05 -33.17
C ILE A 128 -8.32 -28.39 -33.58
N ARG A 129 -9.21 -28.60 -32.61
CA ARG A 129 -10.61 -29.00 -32.86
C ARG A 129 -11.35 -28.04 -33.79
N TYR A 130 -11.08 -26.75 -33.64
CA TYR A 130 -11.72 -25.71 -34.48
C TYR A 130 -10.91 -25.34 -35.73
N GLY A 131 -9.87 -26.12 -36.05
CA GLY A 131 -9.07 -25.93 -37.26
C GLY A 131 -8.38 -24.59 -37.35
N ARG A 132 -8.01 -24.02 -36.18
CA ARG A 132 -7.28 -22.73 -36.09
C ARG A 132 -5.79 -22.90 -36.24
N PHE A 133 -5.27 -24.05 -35.79
CA PHE A 133 -3.88 -24.46 -35.87
C PHE A 133 -3.79 -25.95 -36.08
N THR A 134 -2.68 -26.40 -36.66
CA THR A 134 -2.30 -27.82 -36.72
C THR A 134 -1.46 -28.17 -35.48
N GLU A 135 -1.26 -29.49 -35.24
CA GLU A 135 -0.36 -29.96 -34.17
C GLU A 135 1.08 -29.52 -34.41
N GLU A 136 1.50 -29.50 -35.68
CA GLU A 136 2.84 -29.09 -36.11
C GLU A 136 3.07 -27.60 -35.79
N GLU A 137 2.14 -26.71 -36.15
CA GLU A 137 2.24 -25.28 -35.87
C GLU A 137 2.29 -24.99 -34.37
N LEU A 138 1.46 -25.66 -33.55
CA LEU A 138 1.49 -25.49 -32.10
C LEU A 138 2.77 -26.05 -31.48
N LYS A 139 3.31 -27.14 -32.05
CA LYS A 139 4.60 -27.69 -31.64
C LYS A 139 5.75 -26.74 -31.96
N GLU A 140 5.76 -26.12 -33.13
CA GLU A 140 6.77 -25.10 -33.51
C GLU A 140 6.76 -23.92 -32.54
N ILE A 141 5.58 -23.43 -32.13
CA ILE A 141 5.43 -22.36 -31.13
C ILE A 141 6.02 -22.81 -29.79
N ALA A 142 5.70 -24.03 -29.33
CA ALA A 142 6.22 -24.57 -28.08
C ALA A 142 7.75 -24.76 -28.11
N ASP A 143 8.28 -25.24 -29.22
CA ASP A 143 9.72 -25.45 -29.42
C ASP A 143 10.48 -24.12 -29.44
N LEU A 144 9.91 -23.08 -30.07
CA LEU A 144 10.46 -21.74 -30.08
C LEU A 144 10.50 -21.16 -28.65
N ALA A 145 9.38 -21.22 -27.92
CA ALA A 145 9.31 -20.77 -26.54
C ALA A 145 10.31 -21.50 -25.63
N ALA A 146 10.46 -22.81 -25.81
CA ALA A 146 11.45 -23.61 -25.07
C ALA A 146 12.90 -23.22 -25.40
N LYS A 147 13.18 -22.91 -26.66
CA LYS A 147 14.49 -22.40 -27.11
C LYS A 147 14.82 -21.06 -26.48
N ASP A 148 13.87 -20.13 -26.49
CA ASP A 148 14.02 -18.78 -25.91
C ASP A 148 14.23 -18.85 -24.40
N LEU A 149 13.46 -19.69 -23.71
CA LEU A 149 13.63 -19.92 -22.27
C LEU A 149 15.02 -20.49 -21.95
N LYS A 150 15.50 -21.49 -22.72
CA LYS A 150 16.86 -22.04 -22.55
C LYS A 150 17.94 -20.98 -22.80
N ALA A 151 17.76 -20.11 -23.77
CA ALA A 151 18.69 -19.04 -24.07
C ALA A 151 18.72 -17.99 -22.94
N ALA A 152 17.55 -17.57 -22.44
CA ALA A 152 17.42 -16.67 -21.32
C ALA A 152 18.04 -17.23 -20.04
N ASN A 153 17.78 -18.51 -19.74
CA ASN A 153 18.36 -19.21 -18.59
C ASN A 153 19.90 -19.26 -18.67
N ARG A 154 20.44 -19.61 -19.83
CA ARG A 154 21.92 -19.61 -20.03
C ARG A 154 22.51 -18.22 -19.81
N LYS A 155 21.86 -17.16 -20.31
CA LYS A 155 22.29 -15.79 -20.10
C LYS A 155 22.26 -15.41 -18.63
N ALA A 156 21.20 -15.77 -17.90
CA ALA A 156 21.06 -15.50 -16.47
C ALA A 156 22.14 -16.25 -15.65
N MET A 157 22.37 -17.53 -15.96
CA MET A 157 23.39 -18.34 -15.26
C MET A 157 24.83 -17.92 -15.56
N ALA A 158 25.08 -17.26 -16.69
CA ALA A 158 26.39 -16.73 -17.05
C ALA A 158 26.61 -15.29 -16.58
N ALA A 159 25.58 -14.63 -16.01
CA ALA A 159 25.72 -13.29 -15.48
C ALA A 159 26.64 -13.32 -14.24
N PRO A 160 27.46 -12.29 -14.04
CA PRO A 160 28.27 -12.19 -12.83
C PRO A 160 27.36 -12.02 -11.61
N ASP A 161 27.84 -12.48 -10.46
CA ASP A 161 27.17 -12.21 -9.19
C ASP A 161 27.10 -10.69 -8.95
N PRO A 162 26.06 -10.21 -8.23
CA PRO A 162 25.99 -8.82 -7.83
C PRO A 162 27.23 -8.39 -7.03
N ASP A 163 27.71 -7.18 -7.26
CA ASP A 163 28.82 -6.62 -6.47
C ASP A 163 28.36 -6.43 -5.00
N PRO A 164 29.02 -7.08 -4.02
CA PRO A 164 28.65 -6.93 -2.61
C PRO A 164 28.69 -5.50 -2.10
N SER A 165 29.46 -4.60 -2.71
CA SER A 165 29.50 -3.17 -2.34
C SER A 165 28.17 -2.47 -2.58
N THR A 166 27.32 -2.98 -3.48
CA THR A 166 26.02 -2.40 -3.83
C THR A 166 24.87 -2.82 -2.89
N VAL A 167 25.13 -3.61 -1.85
CA VAL A 167 24.10 -4.14 -0.94
C VAL A 167 23.26 -3.06 -0.25
N LYS A 168 23.80 -1.86 -0.10
CA LYS A 168 23.11 -0.70 0.49
C LYS A 168 22.51 0.27 -0.53
N ASP A 169 22.69 0.01 -1.81
CA ASP A 169 22.17 0.90 -2.85
C ASP A 169 20.63 0.87 -2.84
N TYR A 170 20.06 2.03 -3.04
CA TYR A 170 18.62 2.21 -3.15
C TYR A 170 17.79 1.78 -1.92
N VAL A 171 18.41 1.67 -0.73
CA VAL A 171 17.67 1.40 0.52
C VAL A 171 16.79 2.59 0.89
N LEU A 172 17.34 3.80 0.82
CA LEU A 172 16.63 5.04 1.13
C LEU A 172 17.00 6.12 0.11
N PRO A 173 16.03 6.78 -0.52
CA PRO A 173 16.32 7.93 -1.39
C PRO A 173 16.83 9.11 -0.55
N GLU A 174 17.71 9.93 -1.17
CA GLU A 174 18.20 11.14 -0.53
C GLU A 174 17.05 12.07 -0.13
N PRO A 175 17.09 12.65 1.07
CA PRO A 175 16.07 13.61 1.48
C PRO A 175 16.18 14.89 0.65
N TYR A 176 15.07 15.63 0.59
CA TYR A 176 15.05 16.95 -0.01
C TYR A 176 16.12 17.86 0.63
N GLN A 177 16.97 18.47 -0.22
CA GLN A 177 17.97 19.44 0.21
C GLN A 177 17.52 20.84 -0.22
N PRO A 178 17.26 21.75 0.70
CA PRO A 178 16.96 23.13 0.32
C PRO A 178 18.19 23.80 -0.33
N GLN A 179 17.99 24.52 -1.42
CA GLN A 179 19.08 25.15 -2.18
C GLN A 179 19.88 26.19 -1.38
N LYS A 180 19.29 26.72 -0.32
CA LYS A 180 19.93 27.66 0.61
C LYS A 180 19.57 27.25 2.04
N TYR A 181 20.19 26.18 2.50
CA TYR A 181 20.08 25.81 3.89
C TYR A 181 20.97 26.76 4.73
N LYS A 182 20.33 27.59 5.54
CA LYS A 182 20.97 28.12 6.75
C LYS A 182 20.41 27.28 7.89
N GLU A 183 21.28 26.64 8.61
CA GLU A 183 20.90 26.00 9.86
C GLU A 183 20.08 26.99 10.67
N GLY A 184 18.82 26.64 10.95
CA GLY A 184 17.88 27.52 11.60
C GLY A 184 18.38 27.78 13.02
N VAL A 185 18.90 28.95 13.27
CA VAL A 185 19.02 29.43 14.65
C VAL A 185 17.59 29.65 15.14
N GLN A 186 17.21 29.04 16.26
CA GLN A 186 15.94 29.32 16.91
C GLN A 186 15.75 30.83 17.00
N ASN A 187 14.67 31.33 16.47
CA ASN A 187 14.32 32.74 16.58
C ASN A 187 13.70 32.99 17.94
N GLU A 188 14.53 33.25 18.94
CA GLU A 188 14.09 33.53 20.31
C GLU A 188 13.18 34.76 20.42
N GLU A 189 13.23 35.64 19.43
CA GLU A 189 12.41 36.86 19.32
C GLU A 189 11.11 36.64 18.53
N GLY A 190 10.91 35.45 17.97
CA GLY A 190 9.75 35.09 17.18
C GLY A 190 8.47 34.96 18.01
N GLU A 191 7.32 35.04 17.33
CA GLU A 191 6.02 34.79 17.94
C GLU A 191 5.92 33.33 18.40
N LYS A 192 5.57 33.11 19.67
CA LYS A 192 5.48 31.75 20.24
C LYS A 192 4.24 31.05 19.69
N GLU A 193 4.44 29.86 19.15
CA GLU A 193 3.37 29.04 18.61
C GLU A 193 3.39 27.63 19.20
N THR A 194 2.24 26.96 19.18
CA THR A 194 2.15 25.54 19.54
C THR A 194 2.60 24.66 18.38
N LEU A 195 3.03 23.43 18.68
CA LEU A 195 3.36 22.43 17.69
C LEU A 195 2.20 22.18 16.70
N VAL A 196 0.96 22.10 17.19
CA VAL A 196 -0.25 21.94 16.38
C VAL A 196 -0.41 23.09 15.38
N THR A 197 -0.22 24.33 15.83
CA THR A 197 -0.34 25.50 14.96
C THR A 197 0.73 25.53 13.88
N ALA A 198 1.97 25.20 14.23
CA ALA A 198 3.08 25.14 13.29
C ALA A 198 2.87 24.08 12.21
N ILE A 199 2.39 22.90 12.59
CA ILE A 199 2.05 21.81 11.64
C ILE A 199 0.92 22.26 10.72
N ASN A 200 -0.18 22.82 11.25
CA ASN A 200 -1.30 23.29 10.43
C ASN A 200 -0.87 24.36 9.41
N LYS A 201 -0.13 25.38 9.85
CA LYS A 201 0.40 26.42 8.96
C LYS A 201 1.31 25.85 7.89
N THR A 202 2.15 24.87 8.23
CA THR A 202 3.08 24.22 7.28
C THR A 202 2.30 23.41 6.25
N LEU A 203 1.33 22.59 6.66
CA LEU A 203 0.47 21.85 5.75
C LEU A 203 -0.21 22.79 4.74
N LYS A 204 -0.83 23.87 5.22
CA LYS A 204 -1.48 24.85 4.35
C LYS A 204 -0.50 25.52 3.38
N ALA A 205 0.70 25.87 3.83
CA ALA A 205 1.72 26.47 3.00
C ALA A 205 2.18 25.50 1.88
N GLU A 206 2.42 24.22 2.20
CA GLU A 206 2.82 23.21 1.22
C GLU A 206 1.69 22.89 0.22
N PHE A 207 0.44 22.87 0.66
CA PHE A 207 -0.72 22.69 -0.22
C PHE A 207 -0.94 23.84 -1.20
N ARG A 208 -0.61 25.09 -0.79
CA ARG A 208 -0.62 26.26 -1.68
C ARG A 208 0.55 26.23 -2.66
N HIS A 209 1.69 25.72 -2.21
CA HIS A 209 2.91 25.63 -3.01
C HIS A 209 2.83 24.55 -4.09
N ASN A 210 2.20 23.39 -3.78
CA ASN A 210 2.09 22.27 -4.68
C ASN A 210 0.62 21.80 -4.82
N PRO A 211 -0.01 22.01 -5.99
CA PRO A 211 -1.39 21.56 -6.24
C PRO A 211 -1.56 20.06 -6.24
N ASP A 212 -0.47 19.28 -6.47
CA ASP A 212 -0.48 17.82 -6.47
C ASP A 212 -0.26 17.23 -5.06
N THR A 213 -0.53 18.00 -4.00
CA THR A 213 -0.47 17.53 -2.62
C THR A 213 -1.88 17.14 -2.14
N PHE A 214 -1.98 15.96 -1.53
CA PHE A 214 -3.22 15.38 -1.00
C PHE A 214 -3.05 14.99 0.46
N ILE A 215 -4.12 15.06 1.23
CA ILE A 215 -4.17 14.55 2.61
C ILE A 215 -5.46 13.79 2.86
N TRP A 216 -5.34 12.60 3.41
CA TRP A 216 -6.48 11.85 3.94
C TRP A 216 -6.08 10.96 5.12
N GLY A 217 -7.07 10.37 5.74
CA GLY A 217 -6.90 9.48 6.88
C GLY A 217 -8.14 9.42 7.74
N GLN A 218 -7.93 9.10 9.00
CA GLN A 218 -8.97 8.99 10.00
C GLN A 218 -9.26 10.37 10.59
N ASP A 219 -10.51 10.85 10.52
CA ASP A 219 -10.97 12.13 11.07
C ASP A 219 -10.15 13.37 10.62
N VAL A 220 -9.77 13.40 9.35
CA VAL A 220 -8.96 14.48 8.76
C VAL A 220 -9.79 15.67 8.31
N ALA A 221 -10.94 15.40 7.71
CA ALA A 221 -11.74 16.37 6.99
C ALA A 221 -13.11 16.57 7.65
N ASN A 222 -13.24 17.59 8.48
CA ASN A 222 -14.49 18.02 9.08
C ASN A 222 -14.62 19.55 8.93
N LYS A 223 -15.83 20.03 8.66
CA LYS A 223 -16.08 21.46 8.44
C LYS A 223 -15.71 22.33 9.64
N GLU A 224 -15.93 21.84 10.84
CA GLU A 224 -15.75 22.60 12.08
C GLU A 224 -14.53 22.20 12.88
N LYS A 225 -14.02 20.99 12.62
CA LYS A 225 -12.94 20.34 13.35
C LYS A 225 -11.89 19.84 12.36
N GLY A 226 -10.65 19.82 12.72
CA GLY A 226 -9.55 19.31 11.91
C GLY A 226 -8.84 18.16 12.59
N GLY A 227 -9.49 16.99 12.64
CA GLY A 227 -8.99 15.83 13.38
C GLY A 227 -9.13 15.98 14.90
N VAL A 228 -8.71 14.96 15.64
CA VAL A 228 -8.80 14.90 17.12
C VAL A 228 -8.09 16.08 17.78
N PHE A 229 -6.96 16.51 17.23
CA PHE A 229 -6.13 17.60 17.75
C PHE A 229 -6.22 18.90 16.96
N ASN A 230 -7.18 19.04 16.06
CA ASN A 230 -7.39 20.21 15.19
C ASN A 230 -6.23 20.55 14.24
N ILE A 231 -5.36 19.63 13.93
CA ILE A 231 -4.18 19.87 13.10
C ILE A 231 -4.57 20.21 11.66
N THR A 232 -5.59 19.57 11.10
CA THR A 232 -6.07 19.80 9.74
C THR A 232 -7.21 20.82 9.64
N LYS A 233 -7.46 21.57 10.73
CA LYS A 233 -8.54 22.56 10.78
C LYS A 233 -8.45 23.56 9.64
N GLY A 234 -9.57 23.71 8.91
CA GLY A 234 -9.71 24.67 7.81
C GLY A 234 -9.07 24.22 6.49
N MET A 235 -8.47 23.05 6.43
CA MET A 235 -7.83 22.59 5.20
C MET A 235 -8.85 22.18 4.13
N GLN A 236 -9.89 21.43 4.48
CA GLN A 236 -10.90 21.04 3.49
C GLN A 236 -11.67 22.25 2.94
N GLN A 237 -11.94 23.28 3.77
CA GLN A 237 -12.58 24.51 3.33
C GLN A 237 -11.71 25.30 2.33
N GLU A 238 -10.39 25.28 2.52
CA GLU A 238 -9.46 26.01 1.68
C GLU A 238 -9.09 25.25 0.39
N PHE A 239 -8.89 23.93 0.46
CA PHE A 239 -8.33 23.13 -0.64
C PHE A 239 -9.33 22.17 -1.30
N GLY A 240 -10.54 22.06 -0.77
CA GLY A 240 -11.60 21.21 -1.32
C GLY A 240 -11.52 19.77 -0.89
N ILE A 241 -12.67 19.07 -1.05
CA ILE A 241 -12.82 17.67 -0.70
C ILE A 241 -11.96 16.73 -1.58
N GLU A 242 -11.58 17.18 -2.76
CA GLU A 242 -10.80 16.37 -3.70
C GLU A 242 -9.34 16.24 -3.29
N ARG A 243 -8.86 17.12 -2.43
CA ARG A 243 -7.50 17.11 -1.92
C ARG A 243 -7.42 16.83 -0.42
N VAL A 244 -8.49 17.04 0.32
CA VAL A 244 -8.57 16.87 1.78
C VAL A 244 -9.82 16.08 2.12
N PHE A 245 -9.70 14.81 2.43
CA PHE A 245 -10.83 13.92 2.64
C PHE A 245 -10.60 12.89 3.74
N ASN A 246 -11.69 12.28 4.21
CA ASN A 246 -11.62 11.18 5.16
C ASN A 246 -11.52 9.84 4.44
N ALA A 247 -10.78 8.91 5.04
CA ALA A 247 -10.81 7.50 4.71
C ALA A 247 -11.64 6.73 5.75
N PRO A 248 -12.06 5.50 5.46
CA PRO A 248 -12.49 4.56 6.49
C PRO A 248 -11.40 4.36 7.55
N ILE A 249 -11.78 3.94 8.76
CA ILE A 249 -10.81 3.43 9.74
C ILE A 249 -10.34 2.07 9.23
N ALA A 250 -9.30 2.10 8.43
CA ALA A 250 -8.75 0.97 7.68
C ALA A 250 -7.29 1.31 7.32
N GLU A 251 -6.38 0.92 8.18
CA GLU A 251 -4.98 1.39 8.15
C GLU A 251 -4.23 0.89 6.91
N ASP A 252 -4.44 -0.38 6.55
CA ASP A 252 -3.87 -0.96 5.32
C ASP A 252 -4.37 -0.22 4.08
N TYR A 253 -5.68 0.07 4.01
CA TYR A 253 -6.26 0.81 2.90
C TYR A 253 -5.69 2.23 2.78
N ILE A 254 -5.53 2.93 3.89
CA ILE A 254 -4.98 4.31 3.93
C ILE A 254 -3.56 4.33 3.35
N VAL A 255 -2.69 3.45 3.82
CA VAL A 255 -1.29 3.41 3.38
C VAL A 255 -1.15 2.84 1.97
N GLY A 256 -1.88 1.77 1.66
CA GLY A 256 -1.85 1.13 0.35
C GLY A 256 -2.33 2.06 -0.78
N THR A 257 -3.40 2.83 -0.54
CA THR A 257 -3.89 3.81 -1.52
C THR A 257 -2.92 4.98 -1.71
N ALA A 258 -2.20 5.38 -0.66
CA ALA A 258 -1.14 6.40 -0.77
C ALA A 258 -0.01 5.94 -1.69
N ASN A 259 0.45 4.69 -1.54
CA ASN A 259 1.44 4.11 -2.44
C ASN A 259 0.91 4.04 -3.88
N GLY A 260 -0.33 3.61 -4.06
CA GLY A 260 -0.99 3.55 -5.37
C GLY A 260 -1.07 4.91 -6.07
N MET A 261 -1.42 5.97 -5.36
CA MET A 261 -1.47 7.33 -5.92
C MET A 261 -0.07 7.83 -6.35
N CYS A 262 0.96 7.61 -5.54
CA CYS A 262 2.33 7.97 -5.90
C CYS A 262 2.85 7.15 -7.08
N ARG A 263 2.40 5.90 -7.24
CA ARG A 263 2.74 5.07 -8.42
C ARG A 263 2.03 5.54 -9.69
N PHE A 264 0.81 6.05 -9.57
CA PHE A 264 0.06 6.61 -10.70
C PHE A 264 0.76 7.86 -11.26
N ASP A 265 1.13 8.79 -10.40
CA ASP A 265 1.93 9.96 -10.80
C ASP A 265 3.00 10.28 -9.74
N PRO A 266 4.29 10.15 -10.08
CA PRO A 266 5.39 10.44 -9.16
C PRO A 266 5.52 11.92 -8.73
N LYS A 267 4.70 12.82 -9.27
CA LYS A 267 4.61 14.23 -8.82
C LYS A 267 3.70 14.41 -7.61
N ILE A 268 2.84 13.44 -7.36
CA ILE A 268 1.91 13.45 -6.23
C ILE A 268 2.68 13.37 -4.93
N HIS A 269 2.34 14.27 -4.02
CA HIS A 269 2.80 14.28 -2.63
C HIS A 269 1.63 13.90 -1.73
N VAL A 270 1.82 12.86 -0.95
CA VAL A 270 0.77 12.34 -0.09
C VAL A 270 1.12 12.55 1.37
N VAL A 271 0.20 13.15 2.09
CA VAL A 271 0.17 13.13 3.55
C VAL A 271 -0.98 12.22 3.96
N ILE A 272 -0.69 11.24 4.81
CA ILE A 272 -1.74 10.42 5.42
C ILE A 272 -1.69 10.59 6.93
N GLU A 273 -2.85 10.54 7.56
CA GLU A 273 -2.99 10.80 8.98
C GLU A 273 -3.70 9.66 9.69
N GLY A 274 -3.02 9.11 10.71
CA GLY A 274 -3.67 8.32 11.72
C GLY A 274 -4.10 9.24 12.86
N ALA A 275 -5.33 9.73 12.82
CA ALA A 275 -5.87 10.61 13.86
C ALA A 275 -6.01 9.88 15.21
N GLU A 276 -6.14 8.59 15.15
CA GLU A 276 -5.94 7.72 16.29
C GLU A 276 -4.44 7.60 16.55
N PHE A 277 -3.93 7.06 17.50
CA PHE A 277 -2.54 7.12 17.91
C PHE A 277 -1.67 6.15 17.10
N ALA A 278 -0.37 6.37 17.11
CA ALA A 278 0.61 5.51 16.46
C ALA A 278 0.44 4.02 16.82
N ASP A 279 -0.02 3.73 18.03
CA ASP A 279 -0.30 2.40 18.57
C ASP A 279 -1.36 1.62 17.77
N TYR A 280 -2.26 2.31 17.07
CA TYR A 280 -3.33 1.68 16.28
C TYR A 280 -2.96 1.42 14.83
N PHE A 281 -1.83 1.92 14.36
CA PHE A 281 -1.39 1.74 12.98
C PHE A 281 -0.58 0.46 12.73
N TRP A 282 -0.47 -0.43 13.70
CA TRP A 282 0.18 -1.73 13.53
C TRP A 282 -0.42 -2.60 12.42
N PRO A 283 -1.74 -2.62 12.15
CA PRO A 283 -2.29 -3.37 11.03
C PRO A 283 -1.64 -3.03 9.69
N ALA A 284 -1.24 -1.77 9.48
CA ALA A 284 -0.64 -1.30 8.22
C ALA A 284 0.86 -1.64 8.06
N VAL A 285 1.48 -2.39 8.96
CA VAL A 285 2.93 -2.68 8.88
C VAL A 285 3.31 -3.37 7.57
N GLU A 286 2.46 -4.24 7.05
CA GLU A 286 2.69 -4.86 5.74
C GLU A 286 2.79 -3.81 4.63
N GLN A 287 1.91 -2.80 4.64
CA GLN A 287 1.95 -1.70 3.68
C GLN A 287 3.16 -0.77 3.90
N TYR A 288 3.65 -0.62 5.13
CA TYR A 288 4.91 0.08 5.38
C TYR A 288 6.07 -0.61 4.67
N VAL A 289 6.14 -1.94 4.80
CA VAL A 289 7.17 -2.75 4.11
C VAL A 289 7.08 -2.55 2.60
N GLU A 290 5.88 -2.58 2.04
CA GLU A 290 5.69 -2.33 0.62
C GLU A 290 6.21 -0.94 0.20
N CYS A 291 5.80 0.13 0.91
CA CYS A 291 6.24 1.50 0.62
C CYS A 291 7.75 1.69 0.75
N THR A 292 8.37 1.11 1.77
CA THR A 292 9.80 1.29 2.04
C THR A 292 10.68 0.53 1.06
N HIS A 293 10.22 -0.60 0.53
CA HIS A 293 10.97 -1.43 -0.41
C HIS A 293 10.86 -1.00 -1.88
N GLU A 294 9.97 -0.08 -2.22
CA GLU A 294 9.74 0.34 -3.60
C GLU A 294 11.00 0.90 -4.28
N TYR A 295 11.81 1.67 -3.56
CA TYR A 295 13.03 2.25 -4.11
C TYR A 295 14.06 1.18 -4.44
N TRP A 296 14.25 0.23 -3.56
CA TRP A 296 15.13 -0.92 -3.77
C TRP A 296 14.62 -1.85 -4.88
N ARG A 297 13.34 -2.25 -4.86
CA ARG A 297 12.73 -3.11 -5.89
C ARG A 297 12.81 -2.52 -7.29
N SER A 298 12.68 -1.22 -7.40
CA SER A 298 12.73 -0.53 -8.69
C SER A 298 14.15 -0.21 -9.14
N ASN A 299 15.17 -0.62 -8.40
CA ASN A 299 16.57 -0.25 -8.66
C ASN A 299 16.74 1.28 -8.76
N GLY A 300 16.23 2.00 -7.77
CA GLY A 300 16.33 3.46 -7.67
C GLY A 300 15.38 4.26 -8.58
N LYS A 301 14.50 3.61 -9.34
CA LYS A 301 13.66 4.30 -10.33
C LYS A 301 12.40 4.93 -9.73
N PHE A 302 11.87 4.37 -8.65
CA PHE A 302 10.67 4.84 -8.01
C PHE A 302 10.78 4.76 -6.49
N ALA A 303 10.36 5.83 -5.82
CA ALA A 303 10.09 5.86 -4.40
C ALA A 303 8.82 6.67 -4.18
N PRO A 304 7.85 6.19 -3.38
CA PRO A 304 6.62 6.94 -3.10
C PRO A 304 6.96 8.21 -2.31
N ASN A 305 6.17 9.26 -2.49
CA ASN A 305 6.33 10.48 -1.73
C ASN A 305 5.23 10.55 -0.67
N ILE A 306 5.45 9.84 0.45
CA ILE A 306 4.46 9.67 1.49
C ILE A 306 5.00 10.15 2.83
N THR A 307 4.24 11.02 3.49
CA THR A 307 4.44 11.40 4.89
C THR A 307 3.25 10.90 5.70
N LEU A 308 3.47 9.87 6.53
CA LEU A 308 2.48 9.36 7.48
C LEU A 308 2.65 10.09 8.82
N ARG A 309 1.64 10.84 9.21
CA ARG A 309 1.59 11.58 10.47
C ARG A 309 0.86 10.78 11.53
N LEU A 310 1.50 10.58 12.67
CA LEU A 310 0.97 9.79 13.77
C LEU A 310 1.21 10.50 15.11
N ALA A 311 0.18 10.63 15.91
CA ALA A 311 0.29 11.06 17.30
C ALA A 311 0.98 9.97 18.14
N SER A 312 2.09 10.27 18.82
CA SER A 312 2.92 9.30 19.55
C SER A 312 3.05 9.64 21.03
N GLY A 313 3.37 8.62 21.83
CA GLY A 313 3.67 8.74 23.25
C GLY A 313 2.48 8.92 24.19
N GLY A 314 2.73 8.98 25.48
CA GLY A 314 1.73 9.18 26.54
C GLY A 314 1.13 10.59 26.59
N TYR A 315 0.66 11.01 27.76
CA TYR A 315 0.14 12.33 28.14
C TYR A 315 -1.37 12.45 28.30
N ILE A 316 -2.19 11.83 27.47
CA ILE A 316 -3.65 12.01 27.54
C ILE A 316 -4.37 11.09 28.53
N GLY A 317 -3.66 10.19 29.19
CA GLY A 317 -4.26 9.23 30.14
C GLY A 317 -5.11 8.14 29.51
N GLY A 318 -4.89 7.83 28.24
CA GLY A 318 -5.68 6.86 27.45
C GLY A 318 -5.36 5.39 27.69
N GLY A 319 -4.54 5.07 28.70
CA GLY A 319 -4.12 3.70 28.99
C GLY A 319 -3.06 3.17 28.02
N LEU A 320 -2.90 1.85 27.94
CA LEU A 320 -1.84 1.19 27.18
C LEU A 320 -1.92 1.49 25.68
N TYR A 321 -3.12 1.51 25.11
CA TYR A 321 -3.36 1.63 23.67
C TYR A 321 -3.25 3.06 23.13
N HIS A 322 -2.97 4.05 23.99
CA HIS A 322 -2.87 5.46 23.60
C HIS A 322 -1.59 6.10 24.15
N SER A 323 -0.61 5.32 24.54
CA SER A 323 0.53 5.84 25.30
C SER A 323 1.88 5.27 24.86
N GLN A 324 1.92 4.44 23.81
CA GLN A 324 3.15 3.78 23.38
C GLN A 324 4.04 4.72 22.57
N ASN A 325 5.33 4.50 22.70
CA ASN A 325 6.38 5.01 21.82
C ASN A 325 6.79 3.86 20.90
N ILE A 326 6.53 3.99 19.62
CA ILE A 326 6.73 2.90 18.64
C ILE A 326 8.01 3.06 17.81
N GLU A 327 8.76 4.11 18.02
CA GLU A 327 9.94 4.49 17.26
C GLU A 327 10.95 3.34 17.16
N GLY A 328 11.21 2.68 18.30
CA GLY A 328 12.16 1.56 18.36
C GLY A 328 11.78 0.38 17.46
N ALA A 329 10.50 0.03 17.41
CA ALA A 329 10.02 -1.05 16.54
C ALA A 329 10.11 -0.65 15.07
N LEU A 330 9.81 0.59 14.74
CA LEU A 330 9.86 1.10 13.37
C LEU A 330 11.27 1.17 12.79
N THR A 331 12.31 1.25 13.63
CA THR A 331 13.72 1.22 13.16
C THR A 331 14.11 -0.12 12.53
N THR A 332 13.30 -1.15 12.67
CA THR A 332 13.51 -2.44 12.01
C THR A 332 13.07 -2.45 10.54
N LEU A 333 12.44 -1.36 10.04
CA LEU A 333 11.99 -1.22 8.66
C LEU A 333 13.05 -0.54 7.79
N PRO A 334 13.81 -1.27 6.96
CA PRO A 334 14.76 -0.66 6.03
C PRO A 334 14.03 0.28 5.07
N GLY A 335 14.60 1.46 4.79
CA GLY A 335 14.02 2.41 3.85
C GLY A 335 12.95 3.34 4.40
N ALA A 336 12.65 3.27 5.71
CA ALA A 336 11.79 4.23 6.39
C ALA A 336 12.61 5.42 6.95
N ARG A 337 12.08 6.64 6.83
CA ARG A 337 12.52 7.78 7.64
C ARG A 337 11.61 7.91 8.84
N ILE A 338 12.20 8.05 10.01
CA ILE A 338 11.46 8.27 11.26
C ILE A 338 11.81 9.66 11.76
N VAL A 339 10.82 10.51 11.96
CA VAL A 339 10.98 11.92 12.32
C VAL A 339 10.15 12.20 13.56
N CYS A 340 10.77 12.77 14.60
CA CYS A 340 10.14 13.12 15.86
C CYS A 340 10.47 14.59 16.21
N PRO A 341 9.62 15.58 15.86
CA PRO A 341 9.88 16.97 16.16
C PRO A 341 9.69 17.24 17.67
N SER A 342 10.51 18.15 18.21
CA SER A 342 10.42 18.57 19.61
C SER A 342 9.88 20.00 19.77
N PHE A 343 10.15 20.88 18.80
CA PHE A 343 9.78 22.28 18.81
C PHE A 343 8.86 22.61 17.63
N ALA A 344 8.17 23.72 17.71
CA ALA A 344 7.22 24.15 16.66
C ALA A 344 7.93 24.48 15.33
N ASP A 345 9.10 25.12 15.38
CA ASP A 345 9.94 25.42 14.24
C ASP A 345 10.57 24.16 13.62
N ASP A 346 11.03 23.22 14.48
CA ASP A 346 11.47 21.89 14.04
C ASP A 346 10.34 21.16 13.31
N ALA A 347 9.15 21.16 13.89
CA ALA A 347 8.00 20.51 13.26
C ALA A 347 7.70 21.10 11.88
N ALA A 348 7.74 22.42 11.75
CA ALA A 348 7.54 23.09 10.47
C ALA A 348 8.63 22.73 9.45
N GLY A 349 9.89 22.76 9.85
CA GLY A 349 11.03 22.45 8.99
C GLY A 349 11.09 20.98 8.57
N LEU A 350 10.96 20.09 9.54
CA LEU A 350 10.99 18.65 9.32
C LEU A 350 9.79 18.15 8.51
N LEU A 351 8.58 18.69 8.76
CA LEU A 351 7.39 18.33 7.98
C LEU A 351 7.52 18.77 6.52
N ARG A 352 8.00 20.00 6.29
CA ARG A 352 8.25 20.49 4.93
C ARG A 352 9.30 19.63 4.22
N THR A 353 10.37 19.27 4.88
CA THR A 353 11.40 18.39 4.33
C THR A 353 10.84 17.00 4.02
N SER A 354 10.03 16.44 4.93
CA SER A 354 9.37 15.14 4.74
C SER A 354 8.45 15.15 3.52
N MET A 355 7.58 16.16 3.44
CA MET A 355 6.61 16.28 2.33
C MET A 355 7.28 16.47 0.97
N ARG A 356 8.46 17.09 0.91
CA ARG A 356 9.22 17.30 -0.34
C ARG A 356 10.20 16.19 -0.66
N SER A 357 10.44 15.27 0.27
CA SER A 357 11.35 14.13 0.09
C SER A 357 10.64 12.95 -0.56
N LYS A 358 11.33 12.27 -1.47
CA LYS A 358 10.89 10.94 -1.93
C LYS A 358 11.16 9.91 -0.85
N GLY A 359 10.36 8.84 -0.84
CA GLY A 359 10.42 7.77 0.14
C GLY A 359 9.32 7.89 1.20
N PHE A 360 9.21 6.86 2.01
CA PHE A 360 8.22 6.76 3.08
C PHE A 360 8.75 7.38 4.37
N THR A 361 8.05 8.37 4.90
CA THR A 361 8.40 9.05 6.15
C THR A 361 7.33 8.86 7.20
N LEU A 362 7.71 8.35 8.35
CA LEU A 362 6.90 8.28 9.58
C LEU A 362 7.18 9.54 10.39
N PHE A 363 6.19 10.42 10.45
CA PHE A 363 6.27 11.69 11.19
C PHE A 363 5.52 11.54 12.50
N LEU A 364 6.27 11.24 13.57
CA LEU A 364 5.74 10.91 14.89
C LEU A 364 5.64 12.18 15.74
N GLU A 365 4.42 12.54 16.12
CA GLU A 365 4.10 13.78 16.80
C GLU A 365 3.91 13.54 18.31
N PRO A 366 4.85 13.96 19.17
CA PRO A 366 4.71 13.76 20.60
C PRO A 366 3.50 14.53 21.15
N LYS A 367 2.46 13.82 21.61
CA LYS A 367 1.23 14.42 22.12
C LYS A 367 1.45 15.39 23.28
N ALA A 368 2.42 15.10 24.14
CA ALA A 368 2.82 15.95 25.25
C ALA A 368 3.24 17.36 24.80
N LEU A 369 3.66 17.51 23.54
CA LEU A 369 4.17 18.79 23.02
C LEU A 369 3.15 19.56 22.20
N TYR A 370 1.99 18.98 21.87
CA TYR A 370 1.01 19.59 20.98
C TYR A 370 0.58 20.99 21.37
N LEU A 371 0.30 21.21 22.64
CA LEU A 371 -0.18 22.51 23.16
C LEU A 371 0.87 23.25 24.00
N SER A 372 2.09 22.71 24.08
CA SER A 372 3.15 23.31 24.89
C SER A 372 3.78 24.50 24.17
N LEU A 373 3.81 25.64 24.86
CA LEU A 373 4.55 26.83 24.46
C LEU A 373 5.95 26.87 25.09
N ILE A 374 6.24 25.98 26.05
CA ILE A 374 7.43 26.02 26.92
C ILE A 374 8.68 25.61 26.14
N HIS A 375 8.54 24.77 25.15
CA HIS A 375 9.67 24.21 24.41
C HIS A 375 10.23 25.12 23.30
N ILE A 376 9.70 26.32 23.16
CA ILE A 376 10.16 27.28 22.14
C ILE A 376 11.29 28.18 22.70
N SER A 377 11.51 28.25 24.01
CA SER A 377 12.41 29.26 24.62
C SER A 377 13.33 28.81 25.74
N GLU A 378 13.44 27.52 26.08
CA GLU A 378 14.39 27.09 27.09
C GLU A 378 15.41 26.08 26.56
N PRO A 379 16.72 26.37 26.66
CA PRO A 379 17.72 25.35 26.48
C PRO A 379 17.54 24.32 27.60
N THR A 380 17.23 23.12 27.21
CA THR A 380 17.19 21.89 27.99
C THR A 380 17.81 21.96 29.38
N ARG A 381 17.01 22.02 30.39
CA ARG A 381 17.39 21.35 31.65
C ARG A 381 17.21 19.87 31.40
N ARG A 382 18.30 19.20 31.00
CA ARG A 382 18.44 17.76 31.19
C ARG A 382 18.30 17.50 32.68
N ARG A 383 17.10 17.12 33.12
CA ARG A 383 16.98 16.35 34.34
C ARG A 383 17.35 14.94 33.96
N GLY A 384 18.56 14.55 34.35
CA GLY A 384 18.99 13.17 34.27
C GLY A 384 18.02 12.27 35.00
N ILE A 385 17.74 11.14 34.40
CA ILE A 385 17.34 9.93 35.09
C ILE A 385 18.62 9.21 35.49
#